data_2a41a0339676557016a9574bb43a52f2
#
_entry.id   2a41a0339676557016a9574bb43a52f2
#
_cell.length_a   1.000
_cell.length_b   1.000
_cell.length_c   1.000
_cell.angle_alpha   90.00
_cell.angle_beta   90.00
_cell.angle_gamma   90.00
#
_symmetry.space_group_name_H-M   'P 1'
#
loop_
_entity.id
_entity.type
_entity.pdbx_description
1 polymer ?
#
loop_
_entity_poly.entity_id
_entity_poly.type
_entity_poly.pdbx_seq_one_letter_code
_entity_poly.pdbx_strand_id
1 'polypeptide(L)'
;SGYLTDDKITFTSVSVIIVSLTAGSAFLMWLGEQITEKGVGNGISIILLYNIVSRLPNDMANLYEKFIKGATTVTNGLLGAVIILAVLLGMVVFIIILSDGERRISVQYSKKTQGRKLVGGQSSHIPLKVNTAGVIPVIFAGSLFSMPIVIAGFAGIQPASGAGASFGQKILKVLNQNSWCNFDSLGEFKYTIGLVVYIVLLIFFAYFYTSITFNPQEITERFVR
;
A
#
# COMPACT_ATOMS: atom_id res chain seq x y z
N SER A 1 15.26 0.20 24.38
CA SER A 1 15.43 -0.40 23.04
C SER A 1 15.70 -1.91 23.20
N GLY A 2 14.66 -2.75 23.00
CA GLY A 2 14.68 -4.18 23.26
C GLY A 2 15.50 -5.06 22.31
N TYR A 3 16.33 -4.47 21.46
CA TYR A 3 17.16 -5.20 20.47
C TYR A 3 18.65 -5.23 20.81
N LEU A 4 19.09 -4.51 21.83
CA LEU A 4 20.47 -4.51 22.27
C LEU A 4 20.51 -5.07 23.70
N THR A 5 21.29 -6.09 23.91
CA THR A 5 21.50 -6.75 25.22
C THR A 5 22.32 -5.86 26.17
N ASP A 6 23.05 -4.89 25.62
CA ASP A 6 23.79 -3.87 26.36
C ASP A 6 23.26 -2.48 26.04
N ASP A 7 23.03 -1.66 27.04
CA ASP A 7 22.56 -0.26 26.94
C ASP A 7 23.54 0.69 26.24
N LYS A 8 24.70 0.20 25.81
CA LYS A 8 25.73 0.98 25.10
C LYS A 8 25.63 0.71 23.60
N ILE A 9 25.21 1.75 22.86
CA ILE A 9 25.30 1.77 21.41
C ILE A 9 26.79 1.79 21.02
N THR A 10 27.35 0.63 20.74
CA THR A 10 28.73 0.49 20.27
C THR A 10 28.73 0.49 18.74
N PHE A 11 29.72 1.10 18.11
CA PHE A 11 29.88 1.12 16.64
C PHE A 11 29.79 -0.30 16.05
N THR A 12 30.37 -1.28 16.72
CA THR A 12 30.32 -2.70 16.33
C THR A 12 28.87 -3.24 16.29
N SER A 13 28.04 -2.93 17.32
CA SER A 13 26.66 -3.38 17.37
C SER A 13 25.82 -2.78 16.23
N VAL A 14 26.02 -1.50 15.93
CA VAL A 14 25.35 -0.82 14.81
C VAL A 14 25.77 -1.43 13.48
N SER A 15 27.06 -1.68 13.29
CA SER A 15 27.58 -2.30 12.06
C SER A 15 27.02 -3.71 11.85
N VAL A 16 26.95 -4.52 12.90
CA VAL A 16 26.37 -5.88 12.82
C VAL A 16 24.89 -5.81 12.42
N ILE A 17 24.13 -4.91 13.00
CA ILE A 17 22.69 -4.72 12.65
C ILE A 17 22.55 -4.32 11.19
N ILE A 18 23.32 -3.35 10.72
CA ILE A 18 23.26 -2.88 9.32
C ILE A 18 23.59 -4.02 8.36
N VAL A 19 24.71 -4.74 8.62
CA VAL A 19 25.13 -5.85 7.77
C VAL A 19 24.08 -6.97 7.77
N SER A 20 23.53 -7.32 8.92
CA SER A 20 22.50 -8.37 9.01
C SER A 20 21.22 -7.99 8.25
N LEU A 21 20.76 -6.75 8.38
CA LEU A 21 19.56 -6.26 7.66
C LEU A 21 19.82 -6.20 6.15
N THR A 22 21.00 -5.75 5.74
CA THR A 22 21.39 -5.70 4.33
C THR A 22 21.51 -7.10 3.74
N ALA A 23 22.13 -8.03 4.45
CA ALA A 23 22.22 -9.42 4.02
C ALA A 23 20.83 -10.07 3.90
N GLY A 24 19.94 -9.83 4.88
CA GLY A 24 18.57 -10.32 4.84
C GLY A 24 17.77 -9.78 3.65
N SER A 25 17.88 -8.48 3.36
CA SER A 25 17.19 -7.87 2.21
C SER A 25 17.74 -8.37 0.87
N ALA A 26 19.05 -8.53 0.75
CA ALA A 26 19.69 -9.10 -0.44
C ALA A 26 19.27 -10.56 -0.68
N PHE A 27 19.16 -11.34 0.39
CA PHE A 27 18.68 -12.73 0.32
C PHE A 27 17.21 -12.79 -0.15
N LEU A 28 16.33 -11.93 0.38
CA LEU A 28 14.93 -11.86 -0.06
C LEU A 28 14.80 -11.45 -1.52
N MET A 29 15.64 -10.51 -1.98
CA MET A 29 15.68 -10.10 -3.38
C MET A 29 16.12 -11.26 -4.29
N TRP A 30 17.19 -11.95 -3.94
CA TRP A 30 17.66 -13.15 -4.67
C TRP A 30 16.58 -14.24 -4.70
N LEU A 31 15.90 -14.48 -3.57
CA LEU A 31 14.80 -15.43 -3.51
C LEU A 31 13.63 -15.04 -4.45
N GLY A 32 13.30 -13.75 -4.50
CA GLY A 32 12.29 -13.21 -5.42
C GLY A 32 12.65 -13.44 -6.89
N GLU A 33 13.92 -13.28 -7.26
CA GLU A 33 14.43 -13.56 -8.60
C GLU A 33 14.33 -15.05 -8.92
N GLN A 34 14.72 -15.93 -8.00
CA GLN A 34 14.62 -17.39 -8.21
C GLN A 34 13.16 -17.85 -8.39
N ILE A 35 12.21 -17.26 -7.64
CA ILE A 35 10.78 -17.54 -7.81
C ILE A 35 10.30 -17.05 -9.18
N THR A 36 10.77 -15.91 -9.66
CA THR A 36 10.39 -15.36 -10.97
C THR A 36 10.95 -16.20 -12.11
N GLU A 37 12.19 -16.67 -12.00
CA GLU A 37 12.84 -17.45 -13.06
C GLU A 37 12.37 -18.90 -13.14
N LYS A 38 12.18 -19.56 -11.99
CA LYS A 38 11.90 -21.00 -11.89
C LYS A 38 10.49 -21.33 -11.42
N GLY A 39 9.74 -20.34 -10.94
CA GLY A 39 8.41 -20.48 -10.37
C GLY A 39 7.31 -19.93 -11.26
N VAL A 40 6.23 -19.47 -10.62
CA VAL A 40 5.04 -18.94 -11.28
C VAL A 40 4.86 -17.48 -10.93
N GLY A 41 4.80 -16.62 -11.96
CA GLY A 41 4.51 -15.20 -11.81
C GLY A 41 5.68 -14.36 -11.32
N ASN A 42 5.37 -13.21 -10.71
CA ASN A 42 6.37 -12.28 -10.19
C ASN A 42 6.73 -12.64 -8.74
N GLY A 43 7.99 -13.08 -8.50
CA GLY A 43 8.44 -13.52 -7.19
C GLY A 43 8.39 -12.46 -6.10
N ILE A 44 8.66 -11.20 -6.44
CA ILE A 44 8.57 -10.08 -5.49
C ILE A 44 7.12 -9.90 -5.03
N SER A 45 6.16 -10.01 -5.94
CA SER A 45 4.74 -9.92 -5.61
C SER A 45 4.29 -11.07 -4.69
N ILE A 46 4.83 -12.27 -4.88
CA ILE A 46 4.55 -13.42 -4.03
C ILE A 46 5.11 -13.21 -2.62
N ILE A 47 6.33 -12.68 -2.49
CA ILE A 47 6.93 -12.37 -1.20
C ILE A 47 6.12 -11.29 -0.46
N LEU A 48 5.68 -10.24 -1.16
CA LEU A 48 4.79 -9.22 -0.59
C LEU A 48 3.45 -9.81 -0.13
N LEU A 49 2.84 -10.65 -0.95
CA LEU A 49 1.60 -11.35 -0.60
C LEU A 49 1.79 -12.19 0.67
N TYR A 50 2.86 -12.98 0.74
CA TYR A 50 3.17 -13.79 1.91
C TYR A 50 3.33 -12.92 3.18
N ASN A 51 4.04 -11.80 3.08
CA ASN A 51 4.22 -10.87 4.20
C ASN A 51 2.88 -10.29 4.70
N ILE A 52 1.96 -9.96 3.79
CA ILE A 52 0.63 -9.46 4.16
C ILE A 52 -0.20 -10.57 4.81
N VAL A 53 -0.24 -11.75 4.18
CA VAL A 53 -1.03 -12.89 4.68
C VAL A 53 -0.54 -13.39 6.03
N SER A 54 0.77 -13.36 6.29
CA SER A 54 1.34 -13.80 7.57
C SER A 54 0.90 -12.94 8.76
N ARG A 55 0.48 -11.70 8.53
CA ARG A 55 -0.05 -10.80 9.58
C ARG A 55 -1.54 -10.99 9.87
N LEU A 56 -2.30 -11.54 8.93
CA LEU A 56 -3.75 -11.72 9.06
C LEU A 56 -4.18 -12.43 10.36
N PRO A 57 -3.54 -13.52 10.82
CA PRO A 57 -3.95 -14.17 12.07
C PRO A 57 -3.85 -13.26 13.29
N ASN A 58 -2.76 -12.47 13.39
CA ASN A 58 -2.57 -11.54 14.50
C ASN A 58 -3.56 -10.37 14.43
N ASP A 59 -3.81 -9.84 13.24
CA ASP A 59 -4.75 -8.74 13.03
C ASP A 59 -6.19 -9.18 13.32
N MET A 60 -6.57 -10.41 12.96
CA MET A 60 -7.85 -11.00 13.33
C MET A 60 -7.98 -11.19 14.85
N ALA A 61 -6.92 -11.66 15.53
CA ALA A 61 -6.91 -11.78 16.98
C ALA A 61 -7.07 -10.41 17.66
N ASN A 62 -6.39 -9.39 17.19
CA ASN A 62 -6.51 -8.02 17.70
C ASN A 62 -7.92 -7.44 17.49
N LEU A 63 -8.52 -7.68 16.33
CA LEU A 63 -9.91 -7.28 16.07
C LEU A 63 -10.88 -8.00 17.01
N TYR A 64 -10.70 -9.30 17.20
CA TYR A 64 -11.51 -10.10 18.12
C TYR A 64 -11.41 -9.57 19.56
N GLU A 65 -10.20 -9.31 20.05
CA GLU A 65 -10.00 -8.80 21.40
C GLU A 65 -10.59 -7.40 21.57
N LYS A 66 -10.39 -6.51 20.61
CA LYS A 66 -10.83 -5.12 20.71
C LYS A 66 -12.34 -4.95 20.59
N PHE A 67 -12.98 -5.68 19.69
CA PHE A 67 -14.40 -5.47 19.35
C PHE A 67 -15.34 -6.51 19.96
N ILE A 68 -14.87 -7.72 20.22
CA ILE A 68 -15.74 -8.79 20.74
C ILE A 68 -15.53 -9.01 22.24
N LYS A 69 -14.29 -9.21 22.71
CA LYS A 69 -14.01 -9.35 24.15
C LYS A 69 -14.18 -8.03 24.92
N GLY A 70 -13.91 -6.88 24.30
CA GLY A 70 -14.10 -5.55 24.90
C GLY A 70 -15.55 -5.09 24.94
N ALA A 71 -16.49 -5.82 24.35
CA ALA A 71 -17.90 -5.46 24.34
C ALA A 71 -18.55 -5.74 25.71
N THR A 72 -19.22 -4.73 26.26
CA THR A 72 -19.90 -4.81 27.56
C THR A 72 -21.14 -5.73 27.57
N THR A 73 -21.66 -6.06 26.39
CA THR A 73 -22.85 -6.90 26.20
C THR A 73 -22.61 -7.87 25.03
N VAL A 74 -23.09 -9.12 25.14
CA VAL A 74 -22.96 -10.16 24.10
C VAL A 74 -23.58 -9.69 22.76
N THR A 75 -24.68 -8.96 22.81
CA THR A 75 -25.35 -8.38 21.64
C THR A 75 -24.43 -7.40 20.91
N ASN A 76 -23.71 -6.53 21.62
CA ASN A 76 -22.79 -5.57 21.03
C ASN A 76 -21.57 -6.26 20.41
N GLY A 77 -21.09 -7.36 21.00
CA GLY A 77 -20.00 -8.17 20.44
C GLY A 77 -20.42 -8.87 19.14
N LEU A 78 -21.62 -9.42 19.07
CA LEU A 78 -22.16 -10.06 17.87
C LEU A 78 -22.37 -9.02 16.74
N LEU A 79 -22.98 -7.88 17.08
CA LEU A 79 -23.16 -6.76 16.14
C LEU A 79 -21.81 -6.26 15.61
N GLY A 80 -20.81 -6.10 16.47
CA GLY A 80 -19.45 -5.73 16.06
C GLY A 80 -18.84 -6.73 15.08
N ALA A 81 -18.97 -8.03 15.33
CA ALA A 81 -18.48 -9.07 14.44
C ALA A 81 -19.15 -9.04 13.06
N VAL A 82 -20.47 -8.86 13.01
CA VAL A 82 -21.22 -8.76 11.73
C VAL A 82 -20.81 -7.52 10.96
N ILE A 83 -20.67 -6.37 11.61
CA ILE A 83 -20.25 -5.13 10.96
C ILE A 83 -18.84 -5.26 10.39
N ILE A 84 -17.90 -5.83 11.16
CA ILE A 84 -16.52 -6.03 10.68
C ILE A 84 -16.51 -6.95 9.46
N LEU A 85 -17.24 -8.07 9.50
CA LEU A 85 -17.33 -8.98 8.38
C LEU A 85 -17.94 -8.32 7.15
N ALA A 86 -19.01 -7.56 7.31
CA ALA A 86 -19.66 -6.82 6.22
C ALA A 86 -18.73 -5.78 5.59
N VAL A 87 -17.96 -5.03 6.39
CA VAL A 87 -16.97 -4.06 5.92
C VAL A 87 -15.84 -4.76 5.17
N LEU A 88 -15.29 -5.87 5.69
CA LEU A 88 -14.24 -6.63 5.02
C LEU A 88 -14.71 -7.17 3.66
N LEU A 89 -15.89 -7.78 3.62
CA LEU A 89 -16.46 -8.29 2.37
C LEU A 89 -16.73 -7.14 1.37
N GLY A 90 -17.27 -6.01 1.85
CA GLY A 90 -17.49 -4.82 1.03
C GLY A 90 -16.20 -4.27 0.43
N MET A 91 -15.11 -4.21 1.21
CA MET A 91 -13.79 -3.79 0.74
C MET A 91 -13.25 -4.74 -0.33
N VAL A 92 -13.35 -6.06 -0.12
CA VAL A 92 -12.87 -7.06 -1.10
C VAL A 92 -13.63 -6.92 -2.42
N VAL A 93 -14.97 -6.83 -2.38
CA VAL A 93 -15.79 -6.65 -3.59
C VAL A 93 -15.43 -5.35 -4.31
N PHE A 94 -15.27 -4.26 -3.57
CA PHE A 94 -14.90 -2.96 -4.13
C PHE A 94 -13.51 -3.00 -4.82
N ILE A 95 -12.54 -3.65 -4.20
CA ILE A 95 -11.18 -3.82 -4.76
C ILE A 95 -11.25 -4.66 -6.05
N ILE A 96 -12.02 -5.75 -6.07
CA ILE A 96 -12.18 -6.60 -7.27
C ILE A 96 -12.77 -5.78 -8.42
N ILE A 97 -13.85 -5.03 -8.17
CA ILE A 97 -14.49 -4.18 -9.19
C ILE A 97 -13.51 -3.14 -9.75
N LEU A 98 -12.69 -2.51 -8.89
CA LEU A 98 -11.68 -1.54 -9.32
C LEU A 98 -10.53 -2.19 -10.10
N SER A 99 -10.12 -3.40 -9.73
CA SER A 99 -9.00 -4.10 -10.36
C SER A 99 -9.39 -4.68 -11.72
N ASP A 100 -10.65 -5.13 -11.88
CA ASP A 100 -11.17 -5.67 -13.13
C ASP A 100 -11.72 -4.58 -14.06
N GLY A 101 -11.84 -3.35 -13.58
CA GLY A 101 -12.30 -2.21 -14.35
C GLY A 101 -11.40 -1.94 -15.56
N GLU A 102 -11.96 -2.09 -16.78
CA GLU A 102 -11.26 -1.84 -18.04
C GLU A 102 -11.97 -0.74 -18.84
N ARG A 103 -11.20 0.22 -19.32
CA ARG A 103 -11.67 1.18 -20.32
C ARG A 103 -11.32 0.67 -21.71
N ARG A 104 -12.33 0.32 -22.49
CA ARG A 104 -12.14 -0.14 -23.87
C ARG A 104 -12.13 1.04 -24.83
N ILE A 105 -10.99 1.27 -25.50
CA ILE A 105 -10.84 2.29 -26.53
C ILE A 105 -11.01 1.60 -27.87
N SER A 106 -11.98 2.05 -28.68
CA SER A 106 -12.18 1.53 -30.03
C SER A 106 -11.09 2.02 -30.97
N VAL A 107 -10.44 1.09 -31.67
CA VAL A 107 -9.44 1.37 -32.71
C VAL A 107 -10.01 0.94 -34.04
N GLN A 108 -10.01 1.87 -35.00
CA GLN A 108 -10.39 1.57 -36.37
C GLN A 108 -9.13 1.27 -37.19
N TYR A 109 -9.04 0.05 -37.70
CA TYR A 109 -7.99 -0.31 -38.66
C TYR A 109 -8.38 0.15 -40.06
N SER A 110 -7.39 0.67 -40.83
CA SER A 110 -7.58 1.03 -42.21
C SER A 110 -8.01 -0.19 -43.04
N LYS A 111 -9.09 -0.02 -43.83
CA LYS A 111 -9.53 -1.06 -44.76
C LYS A 111 -8.50 -1.17 -45.87
N LYS A 112 -7.88 -2.33 -46.09
CA LYS A 112 -7.03 -2.62 -47.23
C LYS A 112 -7.88 -3.20 -48.34
N THR A 113 -7.84 -2.58 -49.51
CA THR A 113 -8.40 -3.12 -50.76
C THR A 113 -7.41 -4.10 -51.38
N GLN A 114 -7.79 -5.37 -51.41
CA GLN A 114 -7.01 -6.40 -52.10
C GLN A 114 -7.82 -6.84 -53.35
N GLY A 115 -7.48 -6.29 -54.49
CA GLY A 115 -8.24 -6.45 -55.71
C GLY A 115 -9.62 -5.77 -55.65
N ARG A 116 -10.68 -6.48 -56.06
CA ARG A 116 -12.10 -6.05 -56.03
C ARG A 116 -12.81 -6.28 -54.69
N LYS A 117 -12.17 -6.88 -53.70
CA LYS A 117 -12.77 -7.17 -52.39
C LYS A 117 -12.17 -6.27 -51.30
N LEU A 118 -13.05 -5.60 -50.55
CA LEU A 118 -12.69 -4.92 -49.31
C LEU A 118 -12.44 -5.98 -48.22
N VAL A 119 -11.19 -6.15 -47.81
CA VAL A 119 -10.79 -7.05 -46.73
C VAL A 119 -10.35 -6.18 -45.58
N GLY A 120 -10.94 -6.41 -44.42
CA GLY A 120 -10.64 -5.68 -43.20
C GLY A 120 -11.80 -4.77 -42.76
N GLY A 121 -11.89 -4.51 -41.52
CA GLY A 121 -12.94 -3.70 -40.91
C GLY A 121 -13.46 -4.28 -39.61
N GLN A 122 -12.71 -5.22 -38.99
CA GLN A 122 -13.00 -5.59 -37.61
C GLN A 122 -12.56 -4.41 -36.70
N SER A 123 -13.51 -3.85 -36.00
CA SER A 123 -13.22 -2.92 -34.92
C SER A 123 -12.58 -3.70 -33.77
N SER A 124 -11.34 -3.41 -33.45
CA SER A 124 -10.64 -3.90 -32.28
C SER A 124 -10.72 -2.90 -31.15
N HIS A 125 -10.65 -3.40 -29.92
CA HIS A 125 -10.63 -2.55 -28.72
C HIS A 125 -9.32 -2.76 -27.97
N ILE A 126 -8.71 -1.67 -27.51
CA ILE A 126 -7.56 -1.72 -26.62
C ILE A 126 -8.12 -1.67 -25.18
N PRO A 127 -7.99 -2.74 -24.38
CA PRO A 127 -8.37 -2.71 -22.98
C PRO A 127 -7.29 -1.96 -22.18
N LEU A 128 -7.67 -0.85 -21.55
CA LEU A 128 -6.83 -0.12 -20.60
C LEU A 128 -7.38 -0.35 -19.20
N LYS A 129 -6.56 -0.90 -18.31
CA LYS A 129 -6.95 -1.06 -16.91
C LYS A 129 -7.11 0.31 -16.25
N VAL A 130 -8.17 0.48 -15.47
CA VAL A 130 -8.43 1.72 -14.71
C VAL A 130 -7.35 1.94 -13.67
N ASN A 131 -6.93 0.87 -12.99
CA ASN A 131 -5.85 0.91 -12.02
C ASN A 131 -4.57 0.28 -12.59
N THR A 132 -3.79 1.07 -13.32
CA THR A 132 -2.48 0.66 -13.86
C THR A 132 -1.36 0.75 -12.82
N ALA A 133 -1.53 1.59 -11.80
CA ALA A 133 -0.51 1.85 -10.79
C ALA A 133 -0.42 0.71 -9.74
N GLY A 134 -1.50 -0.05 -9.52
CA GLY A 134 -1.52 -1.16 -8.56
C GLY A 134 -1.32 -0.71 -7.11
N VAL A 135 -0.53 -1.47 -6.36
CA VAL A 135 -0.25 -1.24 -4.93
C VAL A 135 0.97 -0.32 -4.69
N ILE A 136 1.79 -0.08 -5.71
CA ILE A 136 3.08 0.61 -5.58
C ILE A 136 2.94 2.04 -4.99
N PRO A 137 1.99 2.88 -5.42
CA PRO A 137 1.80 4.20 -4.85
C PRO A 137 1.51 4.19 -3.34
N VAL A 138 0.78 3.18 -2.86
CA VAL A 138 0.47 3.03 -1.43
C VAL A 138 1.73 2.74 -0.62
N ILE A 139 2.63 1.89 -1.15
CA ILE A 139 3.90 1.55 -0.51
C ILE A 139 4.79 2.79 -0.44
N PHE A 140 4.91 3.57 -1.52
CA PHE A 140 5.71 4.80 -1.52
C PHE A 140 5.14 5.87 -0.59
N ALA A 141 3.84 6.12 -0.64
CA ALA A 141 3.19 7.07 0.25
C ALA A 141 3.35 6.67 1.73
N GLY A 142 3.15 5.39 2.05
CA GLY A 142 3.33 4.87 3.40
C GLY A 142 4.77 4.97 3.89
N SER A 143 5.74 4.66 3.05
CA SER A 143 7.17 4.76 3.38
C SER A 143 7.59 6.22 3.63
N LEU A 144 7.17 7.14 2.77
CA LEU A 144 7.48 8.57 2.93
C LEU A 144 6.83 9.14 4.19
N PHE A 145 5.62 8.70 4.52
CA PHE A 145 4.89 9.14 5.71
C PHE A 145 5.50 8.60 7.01
N SER A 146 6.04 7.39 6.97
CA SER A 146 6.69 6.75 8.12
C SER A 146 8.11 7.26 8.36
N MET A 147 8.80 7.77 7.34
CA MET A 147 10.19 8.19 7.41
C MET A 147 10.46 9.24 8.52
N PRO A 148 9.67 10.33 8.67
CA PRO A 148 9.88 11.30 9.74
C PRO A 148 9.71 10.70 11.14
N ILE A 149 8.79 9.74 11.30
CA ILE A 149 8.54 9.06 12.58
C ILE A 149 9.73 8.20 12.97
N VAL A 150 10.30 7.48 11.99
CA VAL A 150 11.49 6.64 12.21
C VAL A 150 12.70 7.51 12.59
N ILE A 151 12.94 8.61 11.87
CA ILE A 151 14.03 9.55 12.16
C ILE A 151 13.86 10.16 13.56
N ALA A 152 12.66 10.58 13.92
CA ALA A 152 12.35 11.12 15.24
C ALA A 152 12.55 10.07 16.35
N GLY A 153 12.22 8.81 16.08
CA GLY A 153 12.47 7.69 16.97
C GLY A 153 13.96 7.51 17.30
N PHE A 154 14.85 7.69 16.32
CA PHE A 154 16.30 7.69 16.55
C PHE A 154 16.77 8.90 17.38
N ALA A 155 16.11 10.04 17.24
CA ALA A 155 16.37 11.23 18.06
C ALA A 155 15.74 11.17 19.46
N GLY A 156 15.06 10.07 19.82
CA GLY A 156 14.36 9.91 21.09
C GLY A 156 13.10 10.75 21.24
N ILE A 157 12.59 11.32 20.14
CA ILE A 157 11.41 12.18 20.14
C ILE A 157 10.18 11.30 19.90
N GLN A 158 9.28 11.22 20.90
CA GLN A 158 8.02 10.48 20.80
C GLN A 158 6.88 11.39 20.34
N PRO A 159 5.95 10.90 19.52
CA PRO A 159 4.74 11.65 19.20
C PRO A 159 3.95 11.93 20.47
N ALA A 160 3.64 13.17 20.75
CA ALA A 160 2.90 13.57 21.94
C ALA A 160 1.78 14.57 21.61
N SER A 161 0.75 14.60 22.46
CA SER A 161 -0.36 15.52 22.37
C SER A 161 -0.52 16.29 23.68
N GLY A 162 -0.98 17.53 23.58
CA GLY A 162 -1.27 18.38 24.74
C GLY A 162 -0.60 19.75 24.69
N ALA A 163 -0.84 20.54 25.73
CA ALA A 163 -0.34 21.93 25.83
C ALA A 163 1.19 22.02 25.98
N GLY A 164 1.83 20.96 26.50
CA GLY A 164 3.29 20.89 26.68
C GLY A 164 4.05 20.25 25.50
N ALA A 165 3.35 19.76 24.48
CA ALA A 165 4.00 19.10 23.35
C ALA A 165 4.67 20.12 22.41
N SER A 166 5.94 19.87 22.07
CA SER A 166 6.67 20.67 21.07
C SER A 166 5.99 20.60 19.70
N PHE A 167 6.18 21.62 18.86
CA PHE A 167 5.64 21.68 17.50
C PHE A 167 6.01 20.42 16.68
N GLY A 168 7.26 19.96 16.80
CA GLY A 168 7.72 18.71 16.15
C GLY A 168 6.95 17.47 16.61
N GLN A 169 6.66 17.32 17.90
CA GLN A 169 5.89 16.21 18.44
C GLN A 169 4.43 16.20 17.94
N LYS A 170 3.84 17.39 17.76
CA LYS A 170 2.49 17.52 17.18
C LYS A 170 2.47 17.12 15.72
N ILE A 171 3.48 17.49 14.92
CA ILE A 171 3.63 17.07 13.53
C ILE A 171 3.79 15.54 13.47
N LEU A 172 4.65 14.96 14.31
CA LEU A 172 4.83 13.51 14.35
C LEU A 172 3.53 12.78 14.70
N LYS A 173 2.69 13.36 15.56
CA LYS A 173 1.37 12.77 15.85
C LYS A 173 0.41 12.86 14.66
N VAL A 174 0.44 13.95 13.89
CA VAL A 174 -0.35 14.08 12.63
C VAL A 174 0.10 13.04 11.60
N LEU A 175 1.41 12.78 11.51
CA LEU A 175 1.96 11.79 10.60
C LEU A 175 1.73 10.33 11.06
N ASN A 176 1.45 10.12 12.34
CA ASN A 176 1.24 8.77 12.87
C ASN A 176 -0.14 8.23 12.50
N GLN A 177 -0.16 7.20 11.66
CA GLN A 177 -1.39 6.56 11.16
C GLN A 177 -2.28 6.02 12.30
N ASN A 178 -1.70 5.61 13.43
CA ASN A 178 -2.45 5.11 14.58
C ASN A 178 -3.24 6.21 15.32
N SER A 179 -2.96 7.49 15.02
CA SER A 179 -3.62 8.64 15.66
C SER A 179 -4.80 9.18 14.85
N TRP A 180 -5.06 8.62 13.65
CA TRP A 180 -6.12 9.09 12.79
C TRP A 180 -7.46 8.47 13.17
N CYS A 181 -8.54 9.20 12.94
CA CYS A 181 -9.90 8.74 13.20
C CYS A 181 -10.13 8.30 14.67
N ASN A 182 -9.44 8.92 15.62
CA ASN A 182 -9.74 8.70 17.02
C ASN A 182 -10.92 9.58 17.44
N PHE A 183 -12.06 8.92 17.68
CA PHE A 183 -13.32 9.58 18.05
C PHE A 183 -13.50 9.76 19.57
N ASP A 184 -12.55 9.30 20.37
CA ASP A 184 -12.65 9.39 21.84
C ASP A 184 -12.61 10.83 22.36
N SER A 185 -12.05 11.77 21.57
CA SER A 185 -11.92 13.16 21.94
C SER A 185 -12.02 14.09 20.72
N LEU A 186 -12.96 15.05 20.77
CA LEU A 186 -13.11 16.12 19.76
C LEU A 186 -11.81 16.90 19.48
N GLY A 187 -10.93 16.98 20.51
CA GLY A 187 -9.62 17.63 20.38
C GLY A 187 -8.60 16.86 19.56
N GLU A 188 -8.77 15.55 19.40
CA GLU A 188 -7.87 14.69 18.63
C GLU A 188 -8.26 14.58 17.15
N PHE A 189 -9.48 14.95 16.80
CA PHE A 189 -9.97 14.96 15.43
C PHE A 189 -9.11 15.80 14.48
N LYS A 190 -8.46 16.83 14.98
CA LYS A 190 -7.51 17.67 14.20
C LYS A 190 -6.33 16.87 13.64
N TYR A 191 -5.94 15.74 14.25
CA TYR A 191 -4.87 14.89 13.74
C TYR A 191 -5.29 14.07 12.51
N THR A 192 -6.59 14.02 12.24
CA THR A 192 -7.13 13.43 10.99
C THR A 192 -6.70 14.19 9.73
N ILE A 193 -6.20 15.44 9.87
CA ILE A 193 -5.54 16.17 8.77
C ILE A 193 -4.41 15.31 8.15
N GLY A 194 -3.71 14.50 8.94
CA GLY A 194 -2.71 13.57 8.44
C GLY A 194 -3.28 12.58 7.40
N LEU A 195 -4.51 12.12 7.60
CA LEU A 195 -5.20 11.27 6.63
C LEU A 195 -5.42 11.99 5.28
N VAL A 196 -5.82 13.27 5.32
CA VAL A 196 -6.03 14.06 4.10
C VAL A 196 -4.70 14.24 3.35
N VAL A 197 -3.63 14.58 4.07
CA VAL A 197 -2.28 14.71 3.47
C VAL A 197 -1.83 13.37 2.88
N TYR A 198 -2.08 12.26 3.55
CA TYR A 198 -1.76 10.92 3.06
C TYR A 198 -2.53 10.59 1.77
N ILE A 199 -3.83 10.90 1.70
CA ILE A 199 -4.65 10.68 0.49
C ILE A 199 -4.11 11.53 -0.69
N VAL A 200 -3.79 12.79 -0.45
CA VAL A 200 -3.21 13.68 -1.48
C VAL A 200 -1.88 13.12 -1.98
N LEU A 201 -1.03 12.66 -1.08
CA LEU A 201 0.25 12.06 -1.42
C LEU A 201 0.08 10.76 -2.21
N LEU A 202 -0.90 9.94 -1.84
CA LEU A 202 -1.24 8.70 -2.54
C LEU A 202 -1.70 8.99 -3.96
N ILE A 203 -2.58 9.98 -4.16
CA ILE A 203 -3.04 10.40 -5.49
C ILE A 203 -1.86 10.92 -6.32
N PHE A 204 -0.98 11.72 -5.71
CA PHE A 204 0.22 12.23 -6.37
C PHE A 204 1.13 11.10 -6.85
N PHE A 205 1.44 10.12 -6.01
CA PHE A 205 2.25 8.97 -6.40
C PHE A 205 1.55 8.06 -7.41
N ALA A 206 0.23 7.89 -7.31
CA ALA A 206 -0.54 7.14 -8.29
C ALA A 206 -0.44 7.79 -9.69
N TYR A 207 -0.61 9.10 -9.76
CA TYR A 207 -0.46 9.86 -11.01
C TYR A 207 0.98 9.78 -11.55
N PHE A 208 1.96 10.03 -10.68
CA PHE A 208 3.37 10.00 -11.04
C PHE A 208 3.79 8.61 -11.58
N TYR A 209 3.42 7.55 -10.86
CA TYR A 209 3.74 6.18 -11.28
C TYR A 209 3.04 5.79 -12.60
N THR A 210 1.78 6.15 -12.74
CA THR A 210 1.03 5.90 -13.97
C THR A 210 1.66 6.62 -15.15
N SER A 211 2.12 7.87 -14.99
CA SER A 211 2.74 8.63 -16.07
C SER A 211 4.09 8.06 -16.52
N ILE A 212 4.83 7.40 -15.62
CA ILE A 212 6.10 6.73 -15.96
C ILE A 212 5.84 5.37 -16.62
N THR A 213 4.90 4.60 -16.08
CA THR A 213 4.64 3.22 -16.54
C THR A 213 3.88 3.22 -17.86
N PHE A 214 3.03 4.20 -18.08
CA PHE A 214 2.24 4.33 -19.30
C PHE A 214 2.91 5.27 -20.30
N ASN A 215 3.68 4.68 -21.25
CA ASN A 215 4.27 5.42 -22.37
C ASN A 215 3.36 5.32 -23.60
N PRO A 216 2.61 6.38 -23.95
CA PRO A 216 1.68 6.36 -25.10
C PRO A 216 2.39 6.09 -26.44
N GLN A 217 3.66 6.50 -26.56
CA GLN A 217 4.44 6.35 -27.79
C GLN A 217 4.76 4.88 -28.07
N GLU A 218 5.16 4.13 -27.07
CA GLU A 218 5.47 2.69 -27.22
C GLU A 218 4.24 1.87 -27.61
N ILE A 219 3.07 2.24 -27.06
CA ILE A 219 1.81 1.61 -27.42
C ILE A 219 1.47 1.91 -28.89
N THR A 220 1.64 3.15 -29.32
CA THR A 220 1.36 3.56 -30.72
C THR A 220 2.27 2.82 -31.71
N GLU A 221 3.56 2.65 -31.38
CA GLU A 221 4.51 1.93 -32.24
C GLU A 221 4.19 0.44 -32.38
N ARG A 222 3.70 -0.19 -31.31
CA ARG A 222 3.28 -1.61 -31.35
C ARG A 222 2.05 -1.85 -32.24
N PHE A 223 1.22 -0.83 -32.46
CA PHE A 223 0.01 -0.93 -33.28
C PHE A 223 0.23 -0.48 -34.73
N VAL A 224 1.33 0.22 -35.03
CA VAL A 224 1.68 0.66 -36.40
C VAL A 224 2.51 -0.40 -37.15
N ARG A 225 3.14 -1.35 -36.46
CA ARG A 225 3.82 -2.50 -37.06
C ARG A 225 2.85 -3.65 -37.28
#